data_2a6eda850818da031f14464b93f859d1
#
_entry.id   2a6eda850818da031f14464b93f859d1
#
_cell.length_a   1.000
_cell.length_b   1.000
_cell.length_c   1.000
_cell.angle_alpha   90.00
_cell.angle_beta   90.00
_cell.angle_gamma   90.00
#
_symmetry.space_group_name_H-M   'P 1'
#
loop_
_entity.id
_entity.type
_entity.pdbx_description
1 polymer ?
#
loop_
_entity_poly.entity_id
_entity_poly.type
_entity_poly.pdbx_seq_one_letter_code
_entity_poly.pdbx_strand_id
1 'polypeptide(L)'
;MVVVGGGKAVREIELNNANKNPALEHWDSLQIMTENAIALMSHFEGTTMASTPFKKASGLFFLDAFQYCKNDKTINGEPFLPQTRDVRSDSVALRFAQDFEFSALYLLKSVNFPASKNWEDACNQNYVDRFFYKLFNNKKHNPTIYTINLRSSQTVQPFNSSNKV
;
A
#
# COMPACT_ATOMS: atom_id res chain seq x y z
N MET A 1 -5.70 8.26 -6.55
CA MET A 1 -4.28 8.08 -6.17
C MET A 1 -3.85 6.66 -6.48
N VAL A 2 -2.70 6.48 -7.12
CA VAL A 2 -2.08 5.18 -7.42
C VAL A 2 -0.85 5.01 -6.55
N VAL A 3 -0.75 3.89 -5.83
CA VAL A 3 0.45 3.48 -5.09
C VAL A 3 1.07 2.30 -5.81
N VAL A 4 2.29 2.46 -6.28
CA VAL A 4 2.98 1.42 -7.06
C VAL A 4 3.87 0.60 -6.15
N GLY A 5 3.82 -0.72 -6.27
CA GLY A 5 4.65 -1.62 -5.47
C GLY A 5 6.09 -1.73 -5.98
N GLY A 6 6.99 -2.23 -5.13
CA GLY A 6 8.40 -2.40 -5.45
C GLY A 6 8.71 -3.54 -6.43
N GLY A 7 7.79 -4.48 -6.62
CA GLY A 7 7.91 -5.56 -7.59
C GLY A 7 9.10 -6.49 -7.36
N LYS A 8 9.77 -6.86 -8.46
CA LYS A 8 10.94 -7.77 -8.45
C LYS A 8 12.15 -7.12 -7.78
N ALA A 9 12.38 -5.83 -8.01
CA ALA A 9 13.55 -5.12 -7.50
C ALA A 9 13.61 -5.09 -5.97
N VAL A 10 12.46 -4.88 -5.29
CA VAL A 10 12.41 -4.96 -3.82
C VAL A 10 12.70 -6.37 -3.32
N ARG A 11 12.20 -7.43 -4.00
CA ARG A 11 12.51 -8.82 -3.62
C ARG A 11 14.00 -9.13 -3.78
N GLU A 12 14.66 -8.59 -4.78
CA GLU A 12 16.11 -8.76 -4.98
C GLU A 12 16.92 -8.08 -3.86
N ILE A 13 16.49 -6.89 -3.40
CA ILE A 13 17.10 -6.24 -2.23
C ILE A 13 16.95 -7.12 -0.99
N GLU A 14 15.76 -7.65 -0.73
CA GLU A 14 15.50 -8.51 0.41
C GLU A 14 16.37 -9.77 0.41
N LEU A 15 16.56 -10.40 -0.76
CA LEU A 15 17.40 -11.59 -0.90
C LEU A 15 18.89 -11.29 -0.71
N ASN A 16 19.37 -10.17 -1.25
CA ASN A 16 20.79 -9.80 -1.24
C ASN A 16 21.22 -9.15 0.08
N ASN A 17 20.29 -8.69 0.90
CA ASN A 17 20.55 -7.87 2.09
C ASN A 17 20.15 -8.57 3.40
N ALA A 18 20.10 -9.91 3.45
CA ALA A 18 19.66 -10.68 4.61
C ALA A 18 20.31 -10.26 5.96
N ASN A 19 21.46 -9.58 5.91
CA ASN A 19 22.24 -9.11 7.07
C ASN A 19 22.26 -7.58 7.22
N LYS A 20 21.50 -6.81 6.44
CA LYS A 20 21.47 -5.34 6.54
C LYS A 20 20.43 -4.85 7.55
N ASN A 21 20.60 -3.59 7.95
CA ASN A 21 19.67 -2.88 8.82
C ASN A 21 18.26 -2.81 8.18
N PRO A 22 17.21 -3.37 8.83
CA PRO A 22 15.84 -3.39 8.29
C PRO A 22 15.30 -2.00 7.93
N ALA A 23 15.74 -0.93 8.64
CA ALA A 23 15.34 0.43 8.33
C ALA A 23 15.90 0.91 6.99
N LEU A 24 17.15 0.56 6.65
CA LEU A 24 17.72 0.90 5.34
C LEU A 24 16.96 0.20 4.22
N GLU A 25 16.65 -1.09 4.38
CA GLU A 25 15.88 -1.82 3.38
C GLU A 25 14.45 -1.26 3.21
N HIS A 26 13.86 -0.78 4.28
CA HIS A 26 12.56 -0.12 4.21
C HIS A 26 12.66 1.13 3.32
N TRP A 27 13.66 2.00 3.55
CA TRP A 27 13.84 3.21 2.76
C TRP A 27 14.21 2.92 1.30
N ASP A 28 15.08 1.95 1.04
CA ASP A 28 15.42 1.50 -0.32
C ASP A 28 14.15 0.98 -1.04
N SER A 29 13.31 0.25 -0.34
CA SER A 29 12.05 -0.26 -0.90
C SER A 29 11.08 0.86 -1.27
N LEU A 30 10.96 1.89 -0.44
CA LEU A 30 10.13 3.07 -0.72
C LEU A 30 10.67 3.89 -1.90
N GLN A 31 11.99 4.00 -2.02
CA GLN A 31 12.63 4.65 -3.16
C GLN A 31 12.29 3.93 -4.47
N ILE A 32 12.42 2.60 -4.49
CA ILE A 32 12.05 1.78 -5.66
C ILE A 32 10.55 1.92 -5.98
N MET A 33 9.68 1.97 -4.99
CA MET A 33 8.26 2.20 -5.23
C MET A 33 8.00 3.53 -5.94
N THR A 34 8.71 4.59 -5.53
CA THR A 34 8.64 5.91 -6.18
C THR A 34 9.16 5.87 -7.60
N GLU A 35 10.31 5.22 -7.84
CA GLU A 35 10.89 5.04 -9.18
C GLU A 35 9.96 4.25 -10.12
N ASN A 36 9.36 3.18 -9.63
CA ASN A 36 8.36 2.42 -10.37
C ASN A 36 7.11 3.26 -10.67
N ALA A 37 6.71 4.14 -9.75
CA ALA A 37 5.59 5.06 -9.97
C ALA A 37 5.92 6.06 -11.08
N ILE A 38 7.15 6.63 -11.10
CA ILE A 38 7.62 7.52 -12.17
C ILE A 38 7.61 6.78 -13.52
N ALA A 39 8.14 5.56 -13.55
CA ALA A 39 8.18 4.76 -14.78
C ALA A 39 6.77 4.44 -15.30
N LEU A 40 5.85 4.06 -14.40
CA LEU A 40 4.47 3.77 -14.79
C LEU A 40 3.72 5.03 -15.23
N MET A 41 3.97 6.15 -14.57
CA MET A 41 3.33 7.46 -14.87
C MET A 41 3.62 7.91 -16.29
N SER A 42 4.79 7.57 -16.86
CA SER A 42 5.16 7.94 -18.23
C SER A 42 4.24 7.36 -19.31
N HIS A 43 3.43 6.35 -18.98
CA HIS A 43 2.45 5.74 -19.87
C HIS A 43 1.06 6.39 -19.82
N PHE A 44 0.86 7.41 -18.99
CA PHE A 44 -0.43 8.08 -18.80
C PHE A 44 -0.28 9.59 -18.94
N GLU A 45 -1.03 10.19 -19.86
CA GLU A 45 -1.06 11.66 -20.01
C GLU A 45 -1.82 12.32 -18.85
N GLY A 46 -1.46 13.56 -18.55
CA GLY A 46 -2.16 14.39 -17.55
C GLY A 46 -2.03 13.89 -16.11
N THR A 47 -1.03 13.07 -15.82
CA THR A 47 -0.76 12.54 -14.47
C THR A 47 0.17 13.46 -13.66
N THR A 48 0.05 13.36 -12.34
CA THR A 48 0.88 14.14 -11.40
C THR A 48 1.39 13.26 -10.28
N MET A 49 2.65 13.44 -9.89
CA MET A 49 3.22 12.84 -8.68
C MET A 49 2.87 13.70 -7.47
N ALA A 50 2.49 13.06 -6.36
CA ALA A 50 2.17 13.76 -5.12
C ALA A 50 2.48 12.91 -3.88
N SER A 51 2.93 13.56 -2.81
CA SER A 51 3.09 12.94 -1.48
C SER A 51 1.89 13.20 -0.54
N THR A 52 0.98 14.09 -0.96
CA THR A 52 -0.27 14.40 -0.26
C THR A 52 -1.38 14.59 -1.29
N PRO A 53 -2.64 14.27 -0.97
CA PRO A 53 -3.74 14.54 -1.90
C PRO A 53 -3.99 16.04 -2.04
N PHE A 54 -4.35 16.45 -3.23
CA PHE A 54 -4.79 17.81 -3.50
C PHE A 54 -6.26 17.96 -3.06
N LYS A 55 -6.55 18.98 -2.25
CA LYS A 55 -7.94 19.35 -1.95
C LYS A 55 -8.65 19.75 -3.25
N LYS A 56 -9.76 19.09 -3.57
CA LYS A 56 -10.60 19.34 -4.75
C LYS A 56 -9.95 19.10 -6.13
N ALA A 57 -8.89 18.31 -6.21
CA ALA A 57 -8.33 17.92 -7.50
C ALA A 57 -9.04 16.68 -8.05
N SER A 58 -9.35 16.70 -9.34
CA SER A 58 -9.73 15.52 -10.12
C SER A 58 -8.56 15.10 -10.99
N GLY A 59 -8.41 13.80 -11.25
CA GLY A 59 -7.34 13.29 -12.11
C GLY A 59 -6.68 12.05 -11.57
N LEU A 60 -5.69 11.59 -12.31
CA LEU A 60 -4.86 10.43 -11.94
C LEU A 60 -3.57 10.93 -11.29
N PHE A 61 -3.38 10.58 -10.02
CA PHE A 61 -2.20 10.92 -9.24
C PHE A 61 -1.44 9.68 -8.84
N PHE A 62 -0.11 9.76 -8.88
CA PHE A 62 0.79 8.71 -8.40
C PHE A 62 1.42 9.14 -7.09
N LEU A 63 1.48 8.22 -6.12
CA LEU A 63 2.08 8.51 -4.82
C LEU A 63 3.62 8.46 -4.92
N ASP A 64 4.26 9.54 -4.48
CA ASP A 64 5.65 9.52 -4.05
C ASP A 64 5.72 8.87 -2.66
N ALA A 65 5.89 7.55 -2.65
CA ALA A 65 5.86 6.76 -1.43
C ALA A 65 7.01 7.13 -0.48
N PHE A 66 8.19 7.46 -1.04
CA PHE A 66 9.35 7.86 -0.26
C PHE A 66 9.10 9.18 0.47
N GLN A 67 8.66 10.22 -0.24
CA GLN A 67 8.37 11.52 0.39
C GLN A 67 7.19 11.46 1.33
N TYR A 68 6.15 10.69 1.00
CA TYR A 68 5.02 10.48 1.90
C TYR A 68 5.48 9.91 3.23
N CYS A 69 6.20 8.78 3.22
CA CYS A 69 6.65 8.13 4.45
C CYS A 69 7.72 8.96 5.20
N LYS A 70 8.56 9.70 4.48
CA LYS A 70 9.55 10.62 5.08
C LYS A 70 8.87 11.77 5.84
N ASN A 71 7.75 12.25 5.33
CA ASN A 71 6.97 13.34 5.90
C ASN A 71 5.84 12.85 6.81
N ASP A 72 5.65 11.53 6.93
CA ASP A 72 4.66 10.91 7.81
C ASP A 72 5.05 11.19 9.27
N LYS A 73 4.89 12.43 9.66
CA LYS A 73 4.83 12.84 11.06
C LYS A 73 3.42 12.53 11.51
N THR A 74 3.26 12.00 12.73
CA THR A 74 1.96 11.72 13.34
C THR A 74 0.88 12.70 12.87
N ILE A 75 0.17 12.35 11.81
CA ILE A 75 -1.04 13.05 11.44
C ILE A 75 -2.10 12.48 12.37
N ASN A 76 -2.68 13.31 13.21
CA ASN A 76 -3.70 12.94 14.21
C ASN A 76 -3.23 12.05 15.37
N GLY A 77 -1.96 12.08 15.75
CA GLY A 77 -1.45 11.36 16.92
C GLY A 77 -1.20 9.86 16.73
N GLU A 78 -1.34 9.36 15.53
CA GLU A 78 -1.07 7.96 15.21
C GLU A 78 0.41 7.70 14.92
N PRO A 79 0.95 6.55 15.33
CA PRO A 79 2.36 6.24 15.13
C PRO A 79 2.70 6.18 13.64
N PHE A 80 3.94 6.53 13.32
CA PHE A 80 4.53 6.31 12.00
C PHE A 80 4.38 4.85 11.55
N LEU A 81 4.37 4.63 10.24
CA LEU A 81 4.65 3.32 9.70
C LEU A 81 6.03 2.86 10.19
N PRO A 82 6.16 1.70 10.85
CA PRO A 82 7.45 1.25 11.35
C PRO A 82 8.42 1.02 10.18
N GLN A 83 9.67 1.42 10.37
CA GLN A 83 10.73 1.25 9.37
C GLN A 83 11.25 -0.19 9.40
N THR A 84 10.42 -1.12 8.93
CA THR A 84 10.71 -2.54 8.93
C THR A 84 10.31 -3.18 7.60
N ARG A 85 10.78 -4.41 7.36
CA ARG A 85 10.39 -5.23 6.20
C ARG A 85 8.90 -5.63 6.19
N ASP A 86 8.23 -5.52 7.33
CA ASP A 86 6.82 -5.88 7.47
C ASP A 86 5.89 -4.82 6.84
N VAL A 87 6.41 -3.62 6.58
CA VAL A 87 5.69 -2.53 5.91
C VAL A 87 6.12 -2.45 4.45
N ARG A 88 5.17 -2.69 3.55
CA ARG A 88 5.34 -2.59 2.10
C ARG A 88 4.22 -1.76 1.47
N SER A 89 4.07 -1.85 0.16
CA SER A 89 3.11 -1.05 -0.61
C SER A 89 1.66 -1.16 -0.15
N ASP A 90 1.24 -2.32 0.35
CA ASP A 90 -0.14 -2.52 0.82
C ASP A 90 -0.43 -1.69 2.07
N SER A 91 0.47 -1.74 3.07
CA SER A 91 0.37 -0.91 4.28
C SER A 91 0.53 0.57 3.99
N VAL A 92 1.43 0.96 3.07
CA VAL A 92 1.58 2.36 2.64
C VAL A 92 0.29 2.86 2.00
N ALA A 93 -0.32 2.07 1.11
CA ALA A 93 -1.58 2.43 0.45
C ALA A 93 -2.75 2.53 1.43
N LEU A 94 -2.86 1.59 2.37
CA LEU A 94 -3.89 1.61 3.40
C LEU A 94 -3.72 2.82 4.32
N ARG A 95 -2.50 3.08 4.81
CA ARG A 95 -2.21 4.22 5.66
C ARG A 95 -2.54 5.54 4.97
N PHE A 96 -2.12 5.70 3.71
CA PHE A 96 -2.45 6.87 2.92
C PHE A 96 -3.97 7.05 2.78
N ALA A 97 -4.70 5.96 2.48
CA ALA A 97 -6.14 6.01 2.34
C ALA A 97 -6.86 6.35 3.66
N GLN A 98 -6.33 5.90 4.80
CA GLN A 98 -6.85 6.23 6.13
C GLN A 98 -6.58 7.67 6.52
N ASP A 99 -5.36 8.18 6.30
CA ASP A 99 -4.95 9.53 6.71
C ASP A 99 -5.69 10.63 5.95
N PHE A 100 -6.07 10.34 4.72
CA PHE A 100 -6.77 11.27 3.85
C PHE A 100 -8.23 10.88 3.57
N GLU A 101 -8.79 9.99 4.38
CA GLU A 101 -10.20 9.60 4.40
C GLU A 101 -10.76 9.20 3.02
N PHE A 102 -9.97 8.43 2.27
CA PHE A 102 -10.45 7.89 0.99
C PHE A 102 -11.62 6.93 1.22
N SER A 103 -12.63 7.02 0.39
CA SER A 103 -13.82 6.16 0.48
C SER A 103 -13.54 4.70 0.08
N ALA A 104 -12.58 4.48 -0.81
CA ALA A 104 -12.25 3.15 -1.32
C ALA A 104 -10.74 2.96 -1.54
N LEU A 105 -10.28 1.72 -1.33
CA LEU A 105 -8.94 1.23 -1.65
C LEU A 105 -9.07 -0.02 -2.53
N TYR A 106 -8.43 -0.02 -3.68
CA TYR A 106 -8.38 -1.16 -4.59
C TYR A 106 -7.00 -1.80 -4.55
N LEU A 107 -6.91 -3.04 -4.09
CA LEU A 107 -5.69 -3.83 -4.10
C LEU A 107 -5.63 -4.67 -5.37
N LEU A 108 -4.75 -4.28 -6.30
CA LEU A 108 -4.53 -4.98 -7.56
C LEU A 108 -3.46 -6.05 -7.37
N LYS A 109 -3.83 -7.31 -7.48
CA LYS A 109 -2.97 -8.46 -7.19
C LYS A 109 -2.86 -9.40 -8.40
N SER A 110 -1.85 -10.28 -8.38
CA SER A 110 -1.68 -11.33 -9.40
C SER A 110 -2.18 -12.70 -8.94
N VAL A 111 -2.77 -12.78 -7.75
CA VAL A 111 -3.31 -13.98 -7.11
C VAL A 111 -4.69 -13.69 -6.53
N ASN A 112 -5.47 -14.75 -6.29
CA ASN A 112 -6.78 -14.62 -5.65
C ASN A 112 -6.65 -14.29 -4.17
N PHE A 113 -7.65 -13.59 -3.62
CA PHE A 113 -7.76 -13.41 -2.18
C PHE A 113 -7.94 -14.76 -1.48
N PRO A 114 -7.35 -14.98 -0.29
CA PRO A 114 -7.53 -16.21 0.47
C PRO A 114 -9.00 -16.59 0.70
N ALA A 115 -9.29 -17.88 0.63
CA ALA A 115 -10.66 -18.40 0.77
C ALA A 115 -11.31 -18.10 2.12
N SER A 116 -10.51 -17.94 3.18
CA SER A 116 -10.94 -17.55 4.52
C SER A 116 -11.59 -16.16 4.60
N LYS A 117 -11.36 -15.32 3.58
CA LYS A 117 -11.91 -13.97 3.46
C LYS A 117 -11.63 -13.05 4.66
N ASN A 118 -10.52 -13.25 5.38
CA ASN A 118 -10.10 -12.37 6.46
C ASN A 118 -8.68 -11.84 6.23
N TRP A 119 -8.37 -10.69 6.82
CA TRP A 119 -7.10 -9.99 6.61
C TRP A 119 -5.94 -10.60 7.37
N GLU A 120 -6.19 -11.29 8.48
CA GLU A 120 -5.15 -11.99 9.22
C GLU A 120 -4.56 -13.13 8.38
N ASP A 121 -5.42 -13.96 7.80
CA ASP A 121 -5.00 -15.02 6.88
C ASP A 121 -4.36 -14.45 5.61
N ALA A 122 -4.85 -13.31 5.12
CA ALA A 122 -4.25 -12.62 3.98
C ALA A 122 -2.80 -12.21 4.27
N CYS A 123 -2.51 -11.73 5.48
CA CYS A 123 -1.14 -11.45 5.94
C CYS A 123 -0.32 -12.74 6.06
N ASN A 124 -0.87 -13.78 6.71
CA ASN A 124 -0.18 -15.05 6.92
C ASN A 124 0.17 -15.76 5.60
N GLN A 125 -0.65 -15.60 4.57
CA GLN A 125 -0.42 -16.15 3.22
C GLN A 125 0.36 -15.19 2.31
N ASN A 126 0.91 -14.07 2.83
CA ASN A 126 1.63 -13.05 2.08
C ASN A 126 0.82 -12.42 0.91
N TYR A 127 -0.51 -12.43 1.00
CA TYR A 127 -1.36 -11.73 0.06
C TYR A 127 -1.24 -10.20 0.20
N VAL A 128 -1.17 -9.73 1.45
CA VAL A 128 -0.77 -8.38 1.84
C VAL A 128 0.44 -8.46 2.76
N ASP A 129 1.13 -7.35 2.98
CA ASP A 129 2.25 -7.32 3.90
C ASP A 129 1.83 -7.53 5.37
N ARG A 130 2.80 -7.92 6.22
CA ARG A 130 2.51 -8.35 7.59
C ARG A 130 1.96 -7.24 8.48
N PHE A 131 2.24 -5.99 8.18
CA PHE A 131 1.77 -4.86 8.98
C PHE A 131 0.34 -4.44 8.63
N PHE A 132 -0.17 -4.82 7.45
CA PHE A 132 -1.48 -4.45 6.93
C PHE A 132 -2.62 -4.76 7.90
N TYR A 133 -2.67 -5.97 8.46
CA TYR A 133 -3.73 -6.38 9.38
C TYR A 133 -3.73 -5.57 10.67
N LYS A 134 -2.53 -5.32 11.23
CA LYS A 134 -2.38 -4.47 12.41
C LYS A 134 -2.88 -3.06 12.15
N LEU A 135 -2.49 -2.49 11.00
CA LEU A 135 -2.91 -1.16 10.58
C LEU A 135 -4.44 -1.08 10.38
N PHE A 136 -5.01 -2.10 9.72
CA PHE A 136 -6.44 -2.22 9.47
C PHE A 136 -7.25 -2.25 10.78
N ASN A 137 -6.80 -2.99 11.80
CA ASN A 137 -7.52 -3.12 13.07
C ASN A 137 -7.39 -1.92 14.00
N ASN A 138 -6.34 -1.12 13.85
CA ASN A 138 -6.06 0.00 14.76
C ASN A 138 -6.84 1.28 14.44
N LYS A 139 -7.49 1.36 13.28
CA LYS A 139 -8.26 2.54 12.85
C LYS A 139 -9.76 2.32 13.02
N LYS A 140 -10.46 3.39 13.48
CA LYS A 140 -11.93 3.40 13.54
C LYS A 140 -12.57 3.47 12.15
N HIS A 141 -11.90 4.14 11.21
CA HIS A 141 -12.39 4.31 9.84
C HIS A 141 -11.37 3.73 8.86
N ASN A 142 -11.81 2.72 8.13
CA ASN A 142 -11.09 2.17 7.01
C ASN A 142 -11.83 2.50 5.71
N PRO A 143 -11.13 2.69 4.59
CA PRO A 143 -11.78 2.73 3.29
C PRO A 143 -12.49 1.40 3.02
N THR A 144 -13.48 1.39 2.15
CA THR A 144 -13.99 0.14 1.59
C THR A 144 -12.88 -0.49 0.76
N ILE A 145 -12.45 -1.72 1.11
CA ILE A 145 -11.32 -2.36 0.44
C ILE A 145 -11.83 -3.38 -0.57
N TYR A 146 -11.40 -3.22 -1.81
CA TYR A 146 -11.66 -4.14 -2.91
C TYR A 146 -10.37 -4.85 -3.30
N THR A 147 -10.48 -6.13 -3.67
CA THR A 147 -9.35 -6.88 -4.21
C THR A 147 -9.64 -7.32 -5.64
N ILE A 148 -8.68 -7.16 -6.53
CA ILE A 148 -8.81 -7.52 -7.94
C ILE A 148 -7.62 -8.38 -8.33
N ASN A 149 -7.89 -9.60 -8.83
CA ASN A 149 -6.85 -10.41 -9.45
C ASN A 149 -6.73 -10.03 -10.93
N LEU A 150 -5.61 -9.40 -11.30
CA LEU A 150 -5.35 -8.95 -12.68
C LEU A 150 -5.07 -10.09 -13.66
N ARG A 151 -4.88 -11.33 -13.18
CA ARG A 151 -4.61 -12.51 -14.04
C ARG A 151 -5.83 -13.40 -14.25
N SER A 152 -6.94 -13.08 -13.61
CA SER A 152 -8.19 -13.81 -13.79
C SER A 152 -9.31 -12.85 -14.18
N SER A 153 -10.34 -13.37 -14.82
CA SER A 153 -11.55 -12.61 -15.13
C SER A 153 -12.47 -12.38 -13.91
N GLN A 154 -11.97 -12.64 -12.70
CA GLN A 154 -12.76 -12.48 -11.49
C GLN A 154 -13.05 -11.01 -11.22
N THR A 155 -14.33 -10.73 -11.06
CA THR A 155 -14.87 -9.43 -10.67
C THR A 155 -14.36 -9.01 -9.28
N VAL A 156 -14.26 -7.71 -9.08
CA VAL A 156 -13.99 -7.04 -7.80
C VAL A 156 -14.93 -7.61 -6.73
N GLN A 157 -14.35 -8.17 -5.66
CA GLN A 157 -15.12 -8.56 -4.48
C GLN A 157 -14.95 -7.49 -3.41
N PRO A 158 -16.03 -6.81 -3.00
CA PRO A 158 -15.95 -5.85 -1.91
C PRO A 158 -15.68 -6.58 -0.59
N PHE A 159 -14.68 -6.12 0.15
CA PHE A 159 -14.45 -6.52 1.52
C PHE A 159 -15.08 -5.48 2.45
N ASN A 160 -16.24 -5.79 3.00
CA ASN A 160 -16.86 -4.94 4.01
C ASN A 160 -16.17 -5.19 5.36
N SER A 161 -15.68 -4.11 5.97
CA SER A 161 -15.13 -4.08 7.34
C SER A 161 -16.17 -4.38 8.42
N SER A 162 -17.43 -4.61 8.05
CA SER A 162 -18.55 -4.78 8.97
C SER A 162 -18.71 -6.19 9.58
N ASN A 163 -17.87 -7.15 9.21
CA ASN A 163 -17.85 -8.46 9.90
C ASN A 163 -16.81 -8.45 11.05
N LYS A 164 -16.96 -7.51 11.99
CA LYS A 164 -16.50 -7.74 13.36
C LYS A 164 -17.54 -8.64 14.02
N VAL A 165 -17.26 -9.95 14.08
CA VAL A 165 -17.89 -10.86 15.03
C VAL A 165 -17.34 -10.57 16.40
#